data_5349b2eeddde82004b27f928ce7d9307
#
_entry.id   5349b2eeddde82004b27f928ce7d9307
#
_cell.length_a   1.000
_cell.length_b   1.000
_cell.length_c   1.000
_cell.angle_alpha   90.00
_cell.angle_beta   90.00
_cell.angle_gamma   90.00
#
_symmetry.space_group_name_H-M   'P 1'
#
loop_
_entity.id
_entity.type
_entity.pdbx_description
1 polymer ?
#
loop_
_entity_poly.entity_id
_entity_poly.type
_entity_poly.pdbx_seq_one_letter_code
_entity_poly.pdbx_strand_id
1 'polypeptide(L)'
;MLQIRKFLRIFANVIENSKARRQTAAGCFTTTYMSEIFNDEALEALDDQSELKEMPRVVSPGLWLVLSTLLLLCGVAIFWCMFGKVNYTVRAQAVVFPFAEAKAITVPYGGTVHHVVATNGQEVAAGTPLLSVRSQLATTTLTAPESGVVLTSKPAESKFEPREPVAWILPQEARFHEREVLAYVTFKDLRKVKLDAKVQLTPADLEREKWGYAVGTVKGIESYPTNRKMVAQRLKLAELASVIPAEEPVYEVRIVLDRDADGLVWSRRKSKEMAVTTGMPCNVQIIWNRKYVWEVLLGRVENTLNTLRGK
;
A
#
# COMPACT_ATOMS: atom_id res chain seq x y z
N MET A 1 0.81 -5.89 26.31
CA MET A 1 0.69 -6.94 27.36
C MET A 1 -0.36 -6.65 28.46
N LEU A 2 -0.58 -5.40 28.84
CA LEU A 2 -1.54 -5.06 29.91
C LEU A 2 -3.02 -5.28 29.56
N GLN A 3 -3.40 -5.09 28.31
CA GLN A 3 -4.78 -5.22 27.81
C GLN A 3 -5.26 -6.70 27.77
N ILE A 4 -4.37 -7.62 27.45
CA ILE A 4 -4.69 -9.06 27.37
C ILE A 4 -5.02 -9.61 28.76
N ARG A 5 -4.36 -9.12 29.82
CA ARG A 5 -4.67 -9.48 31.21
C ARG A 5 -6.06 -9.01 31.66
N LYS A 6 -6.53 -7.87 31.16
CA LYS A 6 -7.90 -7.39 31.48
C LYS A 6 -8.97 -8.25 30.82
N PHE A 7 -8.75 -8.68 29.58
CA PHE A 7 -9.72 -9.52 28.86
C PHE A 7 -9.82 -10.94 29.46
N LEU A 8 -8.68 -11.53 29.83
CA LEU A 8 -8.66 -12.83 30.52
C LEU A 8 -9.34 -12.79 31.90
N ARG A 9 -9.22 -11.66 32.62
CA ARG A 9 -9.95 -11.50 33.91
C ARG A 9 -11.47 -11.40 33.75
N ILE A 10 -11.94 -10.73 32.71
CA ILE A 10 -13.39 -10.63 32.45
C ILE A 10 -13.95 -12.01 32.06
N PHE A 11 -13.23 -12.77 31.24
CA PHE A 11 -13.64 -14.12 30.87
C PHE A 11 -13.59 -15.11 32.04
N ALA A 12 -12.57 -15.03 32.89
CA ALA A 12 -12.50 -15.84 34.12
C ALA A 12 -13.67 -15.56 35.07
N ASN A 13 -14.03 -14.30 35.28
CA ASN A 13 -15.18 -13.92 36.14
C ASN A 13 -16.53 -14.39 35.58
N VAL A 14 -16.69 -14.44 34.25
CA VAL A 14 -17.94 -14.96 33.64
C VAL A 14 -18.07 -16.47 33.83
N ILE A 15 -16.97 -17.22 33.76
CA ILE A 15 -16.95 -18.68 33.99
C ILE A 15 -17.17 -19.01 35.46
N GLU A 16 -16.60 -18.24 36.36
CA GLU A 16 -16.73 -18.45 37.82
C GLU A 16 -18.16 -18.15 38.31
N ASN A 17 -18.79 -17.10 37.77
CA ASN A 17 -20.20 -16.79 38.07
C ASN A 17 -21.19 -17.85 37.53
N SER A 18 -20.84 -18.56 36.46
CA SER A 18 -21.66 -19.67 35.95
C SER A 18 -21.57 -20.94 36.81
N LYS A 19 -20.44 -21.16 37.48
CA LYS A 19 -20.26 -22.27 38.45
C LYS A 19 -20.96 -22.00 39.76
N ALA A 20 -20.95 -20.78 40.27
CA ALA A 20 -21.62 -20.41 41.51
C ALA A 20 -23.16 -20.56 41.44
N ARG A 21 -23.78 -20.32 40.28
CA ARG A 21 -25.23 -20.52 40.08
C ARG A 21 -25.67 -22.00 40.07
N ARG A 22 -24.77 -22.94 39.86
CA ARG A 22 -25.10 -24.40 39.87
C ARG A 22 -25.07 -25.05 41.25
N GLN A 23 -24.49 -24.40 42.25
CA GLN A 23 -24.35 -24.97 43.58
C GLN A 23 -25.45 -24.55 44.57
N THR A 24 -26.31 -23.58 44.23
CA THR A 24 -27.38 -23.10 45.11
C THR A 24 -28.74 -23.79 44.92
N ALA A 25 -28.83 -24.77 44.03
CA ALA A 25 -30.11 -25.48 43.77
C ALA A 25 -30.17 -26.90 44.36
N ALA A 26 -29.23 -27.28 45.23
CA ALA A 26 -29.25 -28.59 45.92
C ALA A 26 -29.21 -28.37 47.43
N GLY A 27 -30.30 -27.86 47.97
CA GLY A 27 -30.46 -27.65 49.39
C GLY A 27 -31.87 -28.05 49.87
N CYS A 28 -31.94 -29.25 50.38
CA CYS A 28 -32.78 -29.69 51.50
C CYS A 28 -34.29 -29.42 51.42
N PHE A 29 -35.04 -30.43 51.11
CA PHE A 29 -36.37 -30.60 51.65
C PHE A 29 -36.43 -31.89 52.48
N THR A 30 -36.53 -31.70 53.79
CA THR A 30 -36.79 -32.74 54.81
C THR A 30 -38.16 -33.35 54.62
N THR A 31 -38.14 -34.65 54.40
CA THR A 31 -39.32 -35.57 54.53
C THR A 31 -39.72 -35.69 55.99
N THR A 32 -40.90 -35.24 56.32
CA THR A 32 -41.59 -35.79 57.55
C THR A 32 -43.09 -35.54 57.46
N TYR A 33 -43.85 -36.67 57.54
CA TYR A 33 -45.27 -36.79 57.83
C TYR A 33 -46.30 -36.26 56.81
N MET A 34 -46.82 -37.19 56.04
CA MET A 34 -48.25 -37.30 55.71
C MET A 34 -48.47 -38.63 54.95
N SER A 35 -48.62 -39.67 55.70
CA SER A 35 -48.94 -41.02 55.20
C SER A 35 -50.30 -41.50 55.63
N GLU A 36 -51.38 -40.73 55.50
CA GLU A 36 -52.69 -41.26 55.86
C GLU A 36 -53.93 -40.67 55.16
N ILE A 37 -53.77 -39.94 54.07
CA ILE A 37 -54.90 -39.28 53.38
C ILE A 37 -54.97 -39.55 51.87
N PHE A 38 -54.13 -40.37 51.30
CA PHE A 38 -54.18 -40.64 49.88
C PHE A 38 -54.58 -42.09 49.59
N ASN A 39 -55.73 -42.24 48.92
CA ASN A 39 -56.26 -43.47 48.36
C ASN A 39 -55.23 -44.08 47.38
N ASP A 40 -54.98 -45.37 47.43
CA ASP A 40 -53.96 -46.08 46.63
C ASP A 40 -54.19 -45.91 45.12
N GLU A 41 -55.43 -45.72 44.67
CA GLU A 41 -55.80 -45.40 43.31
C GLU A 41 -55.30 -44.02 42.85
N ALA A 42 -55.15 -43.05 43.77
CA ALA A 42 -54.62 -41.76 43.50
C ALA A 42 -53.08 -41.75 43.44
N LEU A 43 -52.43 -42.71 44.11
CA LEU A 43 -50.99 -42.91 44.03
C LEU A 43 -50.55 -43.60 42.71
N GLU A 44 -51.35 -44.53 42.18
CA GLU A 44 -51.10 -45.14 40.88
C GLU A 44 -51.25 -44.11 39.72
N ALA A 45 -52.22 -43.19 39.81
CA ALA A 45 -52.41 -42.14 38.87
C ALA A 45 -51.27 -41.07 38.87
N LEU A 46 -50.54 -40.99 40.00
CA LEU A 46 -49.34 -40.11 40.08
C LEU A 46 -48.07 -40.84 39.64
N ASP A 47 -48.04 -42.18 39.70
CA ASP A 47 -46.89 -42.94 39.17
C ASP A 47 -46.90 -43.03 37.64
N ASP A 48 -48.09 -42.91 37.00
CA ASP A 48 -48.23 -42.85 35.57
C ASP A 48 -47.73 -41.49 35.00
N GLN A 49 -47.46 -40.50 35.87
CA GLN A 49 -46.70 -39.28 35.49
C GLN A 49 -45.19 -39.51 35.36
N SER A 50 -44.70 -40.76 35.59
CA SER A 50 -43.28 -41.08 35.37
C SER A 50 -42.90 -41.08 33.89
N GLU A 51 -43.87 -41.12 32.97
CA GLU A 51 -43.59 -40.92 31.54
C GLU A 51 -43.19 -39.46 31.17
N LEU A 52 -43.44 -38.50 32.08
CA LEU A 52 -42.98 -37.10 31.87
C LEU A 52 -41.53 -36.89 32.27
N LYS A 53 -40.78 -37.92 32.63
CA LYS A 53 -39.38 -37.84 33.04
C LYS A 53 -38.38 -38.09 31.90
N GLU A 54 -38.84 -38.39 30.73
CA GLU A 54 -38.01 -38.24 29.56
C GLU A 54 -38.04 -36.78 29.09
N MET A 55 -37.26 -35.95 29.78
CA MET A 55 -36.88 -34.67 29.16
C MET A 55 -36.38 -34.98 27.75
N PRO A 56 -37.06 -34.47 26.71
CA PRO A 56 -36.60 -34.72 25.37
C PRO A 56 -35.13 -34.31 25.34
N ARG A 57 -34.24 -35.24 25.01
CA ARG A 57 -32.83 -34.91 24.71
C ARG A 57 -32.84 -33.99 23.51
N VAL A 58 -33.01 -32.68 23.76
CA VAL A 58 -33.07 -31.62 22.74
C VAL A 58 -31.77 -31.52 21.98
N VAL A 59 -30.74 -32.21 22.45
CA VAL A 59 -29.41 -32.15 21.84
C VAL A 59 -29.15 -33.46 21.11
N SER A 60 -29.55 -33.50 19.81
CA SER A 60 -29.12 -34.57 18.91
C SER A 60 -27.58 -34.51 18.75
N PRO A 61 -26.88 -35.66 18.61
CA PRO A 61 -25.43 -35.67 18.37
C PRO A 61 -25.02 -34.84 17.16
N GLY A 62 -25.90 -34.67 16.18
CA GLY A 62 -25.69 -33.76 15.02
C GLY A 62 -25.63 -32.28 15.44
N LEU A 63 -26.43 -31.86 16.41
CA LEU A 63 -26.46 -30.48 16.89
C LEU A 63 -25.17 -30.13 17.66
N TRP A 64 -24.57 -31.12 18.33
CA TRP A 64 -23.27 -31.00 18.99
C TRP A 64 -22.13 -30.82 17.99
N LEU A 65 -22.18 -31.53 16.84
CA LEU A 65 -21.24 -31.36 15.74
C LEU A 65 -21.33 -29.95 15.12
N VAL A 66 -22.55 -29.47 14.88
CA VAL A 66 -22.75 -28.10 14.35
C VAL A 66 -22.23 -27.06 15.35
N LEU A 67 -22.50 -27.22 16.63
CA LEU A 67 -22.02 -26.29 17.65
C LEU A 67 -20.49 -26.30 17.77
N SER A 68 -19.86 -27.49 17.73
CA SER A 68 -18.39 -27.60 17.77
C SER A 68 -17.71 -27.01 16.54
N THR A 69 -18.28 -27.21 15.34
CA THR A 69 -17.74 -26.60 14.13
C THR A 69 -17.90 -25.09 14.14
N LEU A 70 -19.02 -24.56 14.63
CA LEU A 70 -19.24 -23.13 14.80
C LEU A 70 -18.23 -22.54 15.79
N LEU A 71 -18.01 -23.20 16.91
CA LEU A 71 -17.06 -22.77 17.94
C LEU A 71 -15.62 -22.79 17.42
N LEU A 72 -15.26 -23.81 16.63
CA LEU A 72 -13.96 -23.89 15.97
C LEU A 72 -13.78 -22.75 14.96
N LEU A 73 -14.80 -22.48 14.16
CA LEU A 73 -14.77 -21.38 13.17
C LEU A 73 -14.62 -20.03 13.87
N CYS A 74 -15.36 -19.78 14.96
CA CYS A 74 -15.18 -18.59 15.80
C CYS A 74 -13.77 -18.51 16.39
N GLY A 75 -13.22 -19.62 16.87
CA GLY A 75 -11.85 -19.69 17.40
C GLY A 75 -10.80 -19.31 16.35
N VAL A 76 -10.93 -19.84 15.13
CA VAL A 76 -10.04 -19.49 14.00
C VAL A 76 -10.19 -18.01 13.62
N ALA A 77 -11.41 -17.49 13.59
CA ALA A 77 -11.66 -16.08 13.29
C ALA A 77 -11.01 -15.15 14.35
N ILE A 78 -11.17 -15.47 15.64
CA ILE A 78 -10.55 -14.71 16.74
C ILE A 78 -9.03 -14.78 16.65
N PHE A 79 -8.47 -15.98 16.39
CA PHE A 79 -7.05 -16.17 16.21
C PHE A 79 -6.52 -15.31 15.05
N TRP A 80 -7.21 -15.33 13.91
CA TRP A 80 -6.84 -14.52 12.76
C TRP A 80 -6.95 -13.02 13.06
N CYS A 81 -7.95 -12.56 13.79
CA CYS A 81 -8.09 -11.17 14.22
C CYS A 81 -6.94 -10.73 15.14
N MET A 82 -6.43 -11.61 15.99
CA MET A 82 -5.33 -11.29 16.92
C MET A 82 -3.98 -11.18 16.18
N PHE A 83 -3.72 -12.06 15.21
CA PHE A 83 -2.43 -12.14 14.52
C PHE A 83 -2.43 -11.44 13.16
N GLY A 84 -3.59 -11.19 12.57
CA GLY A 84 -3.74 -10.51 11.29
C GLY A 84 -3.25 -9.07 11.36
N LYS A 85 -2.44 -8.65 10.36
CA LYS A 85 -1.94 -7.28 10.21
C LYS A 85 -2.49 -6.67 8.94
N VAL A 86 -2.98 -5.45 9.02
CA VAL A 86 -3.44 -4.66 7.88
C VAL A 86 -2.47 -3.51 7.66
N ASN A 87 -2.00 -3.38 6.43
CA ASN A 87 -1.15 -2.28 6.02
C ASN A 87 -2.01 -1.10 5.59
N TYR A 88 -1.80 0.04 6.24
CA TYR A 88 -2.37 1.32 5.80
C TYR A 88 -1.42 1.95 4.80
N THR A 89 -1.92 2.21 3.60
CA THR A 89 -1.12 2.74 2.49
C THR A 89 -1.63 4.09 2.03
N VAL A 90 -0.72 4.95 1.67
CA VAL A 90 -0.98 6.16 0.89
C VAL A 90 -0.76 5.81 -0.58
N ARG A 91 -1.73 6.13 -1.43
CA ARG A 91 -1.62 5.94 -2.88
C ARG A 91 -1.12 7.22 -3.51
N ALA A 92 -0.13 7.10 -4.39
CA ALA A 92 0.43 8.21 -5.14
C ALA A 92 0.75 7.77 -6.56
N GLN A 93 0.74 8.73 -7.47
CA GLN A 93 1.26 8.53 -8.81
C GLN A 93 2.75 8.86 -8.81
N ALA A 94 3.50 8.16 -9.61
CA ALA A 94 4.94 8.29 -9.66
C ALA A 94 5.46 8.09 -11.09
N VAL A 95 6.66 8.59 -11.31
CA VAL A 95 7.39 8.38 -12.54
C VAL A 95 8.77 7.85 -12.19
N VAL A 96 9.21 6.83 -12.90
CA VAL A 96 10.59 6.36 -12.80
C VAL A 96 11.50 7.41 -13.45
N PHE A 97 12.26 8.09 -12.62
CA PHE A 97 13.14 9.15 -13.09
C PHE A 97 14.39 9.21 -12.19
N PRO A 98 15.59 9.15 -12.75
CA PRO A 98 16.81 9.31 -11.97
C PRO A 98 16.90 10.74 -11.42
N PHE A 99 17.37 10.90 -10.19
CA PHE A 99 17.56 12.20 -9.55
C PHE A 99 18.72 13.00 -10.19
N ALA A 100 19.56 12.32 -10.95
CA ALA A 100 20.58 12.99 -11.73
C ALA A 100 19.91 13.91 -12.76
N GLU A 101 20.28 15.19 -12.72
CA GLU A 101 19.75 16.16 -13.65
C GLU A 101 20.21 15.84 -15.08
N ALA A 102 19.25 15.84 -16.00
CA ALA A 102 19.58 15.77 -17.40
C ALA A 102 20.42 17.01 -17.77
N LYS A 103 21.54 16.80 -18.43
CA LYS A 103 22.44 17.89 -18.86
C LYS A 103 21.92 18.54 -20.10
N ALA A 104 21.78 19.85 -20.05
CA ALA A 104 21.42 20.68 -21.19
C ALA A 104 22.64 20.95 -22.05
N ILE A 105 22.51 20.73 -23.33
CA ILE A 105 23.48 21.20 -24.33
C ILE A 105 23.04 22.56 -24.80
N THR A 106 23.82 23.58 -24.46
CA THR A 106 23.55 24.99 -24.81
C THR A 106 24.65 25.54 -25.67
N VAL A 107 24.30 26.52 -26.47
CA VAL A 107 25.24 27.23 -27.32
C VAL A 107 25.26 28.72 -26.93
N PRO A 108 26.43 29.38 -26.86
CA PRO A 108 26.51 30.77 -26.41
C PRO A 108 25.97 31.79 -27.44
N TYR A 109 25.66 31.36 -28.64
CA TYR A 109 25.11 32.16 -29.74
C TYR A 109 23.77 31.64 -30.20
N GLY A 110 22.97 32.47 -30.83
CA GLY A 110 21.72 32.08 -31.49
C GLY A 110 21.94 31.57 -32.91
N GLY A 111 21.00 30.78 -33.40
CA GLY A 111 21.08 30.19 -34.73
C GLY A 111 19.89 29.31 -35.09
N THR A 112 20.11 28.43 -36.04
CA THR A 112 19.11 27.45 -36.51
C THR A 112 19.73 26.06 -36.47
N VAL A 113 18.95 25.07 -36.05
CA VAL A 113 19.34 23.65 -36.12
C VAL A 113 19.33 23.24 -37.59
N HIS A 114 20.49 22.85 -38.15
CA HIS A 114 20.61 22.48 -39.54
C HIS A 114 20.28 21.01 -39.77
N HIS A 115 20.86 20.12 -38.98
CA HIS A 115 20.67 18.69 -39.12
C HIS A 115 20.72 18.01 -37.75
N VAL A 116 19.82 17.06 -37.52
CA VAL A 116 19.78 16.24 -36.30
C VAL A 116 20.31 14.85 -36.63
N VAL A 117 21.42 14.46 -36.00
CA VAL A 117 22.08 13.16 -36.22
C VAL A 117 21.56 12.12 -35.25
N ALA A 118 21.45 12.49 -33.97
CA ALA A 118 20.99 11.58 -32.92
C ALA A 118 19.47 11.76 -32.65
N THR A 119 18.74 10.67 -32.70
CA THR A 119 17.30 10.67 -32.42
C THR A 119 16.98 10.62 -30.93
N ASN A 120 15.80 11.09 -30.54
CA ASN A 120 15.34 11.01 -29.17
C ASN A 120 15.26 9.54 -28.73
N GLY A 121 15.75 9.24 -27.52
CA GLY A 121 15.86 7.90 -26.98
C GLY A 121 17.12 7.13 -27.41
N GLN A 122 17.94 7.67 -28.30
CA GLN A 122 19.17 7.01 -28.76
C GLN A 122 20.27 7.07 -27.70
N GLU A 123 20.97 5.96 -27.50
CA GLU A 123 22.21 5.92 -26.74
C GLU A 123 23.36 6.48 -27.52
N VAL A 124 24.12 7.35 -26.89
CA VAL A 124 25.29 8.02 -27.48
C VAL A 124 26.49 7.93 -26.55
N ALA A 125 27.66 7.70 -27.10
CA ALA A 125 28.92 7.78 -26.36
C ALA A 125 29.40 9.25 -26.29
N ALA A 126 30.26 9.56 -25.32
CA ALA A 126 30.92 10.85 -25.25
C ALA A 126 31.65 11.15 -26.59
N GLY A 127 31.49 12.39 -27.09
CA GLY A 127 32.05 12.82 -28.36
C GLY A 127 31.21 12.47 -29.61
N THR A 128 30.13 11.69 -29.47
CA THR A 128 29.24 11.37 -30.61
C THR A 128 28.53 12.64 -31.10
N PRO A 129 28.50 12.91 -32.45
CA PRO A 129 27.77 14.04 -32.99
C PRO A 129 26.26 13.88 -32.77
N LEU A 130 25.62 14.93 -32.25
CA LEU A 130 24.19 14.94 -31.93
C LEU A 130 23.39 15.72 -32.97
N LEU A 131 23.80 16.92 -33.23
CA LEU A 131 23.15 17.82 -34.18
C LEU A 131 24.14 18.87 -34.68
N SER A 132 23.87 19.41 -35.86
CA SER A 132 24.61 20.55 -36.38
C SER A 132 23.77 21.83 -36.31
N VAL A 133 24.39 22.89 -35.84
CA VAL A 133 23.76 24.21 -35.72
C VAL A 133 24.44 25.18 -36.68
N ARG A 134 23.63 26.00 -37.34
CA ARG A 134 24.09 27.07 -38.21
C ARG A 134 23.89 28.40 -37.50
N SER A 135 25.00 29.12 -37.33
CA SER A 135 25.00 30.51 -36.92
C SER A 135 25.22 31.41 -38.15
N GLN A 136 25.16 32.72 -37.98
CA GLN A 136 25.48 33.67 -39.04
C GLN A 136 26.92 33.55 -39.54
N LEU A 137 27.83 33.02 -38.73
CA LEU A 137 29.26 32.96 -39.01
C LEU A 137 29.75 31.57 -39.44
N ALA A 138 29.16 30.49 -38.92
CA ALA A 138 29.64 29.13 -39.18
C ALA A 138 28.57 28.07 -38.87
N THR A 139 28.77 26.88 -39.45
CA THR A 139 28.05 25.66 -39.05
C THR A 139 28.93 24.87 -38.09
N THR A 140 28.41 24.60 -36.89
CA THR A 140 29.12 23.86 -35.84
C THR A 140 28.37 22.58 -35.52
N THR A 141 29.10 21.46 -35.41
CA THR A 141 28.53 20.20 -34.95
C THR A 141 28.68 20.10 -33.44
N LEU A 142 27.56 19.90 -32.75
CA LEU A 142 27.54 19.69 -31.31
C LEU A 142 27.65 18.20 -31.02
N THR A 143 28.55 17.86 -30.11
CA THR A 143 28.80 16.48 -29.69
C THR A 143 28.31 16.25 -28.27
N ALA A 144 28.07 15.01 -27.93
CA ALA A 144 27.73 14.60 -26.58
C ALA A 144 28.88 14.86 -25.60
N PRO A 145 28.70 15.63 -24.52
CA PRO A 145 29.77 15.91 -23.56
C PRO A 145 30.14 14.67 -22.76
N GLU A 146 29.22 13.72 -22.61
CA GLU A 146 29.37 12.46 -21.90
C GLU A 146 28.46 11.38 -22.52
N SER A 147 28.73 10.10 -22.17
CA SER A 147 27.91 8.99 -22.63
C SER A 147 26.54 9.01 -21.91
N GLY A 148 25.48 8.78 -22.66
CA GLY A 148 24.11 8.84 -22.12
C GLY A 148 23.03 8.58 -23.17
N VAL A 149 21.81 8.93 -22.83
CA VAL A 149 20.65 8.84 -23.72
C VAL A 149 20.16 10.23 -24.07
N VAL A 150 19.92 10.48 -25.35
CA VAL A 150 19.32 11.73 -25.83
C VAL A 150 17.85 11.75 -25.41
N LEU A 151 17.45 12.61 -24.47
CA LEU A 151 16.06 12.73 -24.03
C LEU A 151 15.21 13.45 -25.05
N THR A 152 15.69 14.61 -25.50
CA THR A 152 15.02 15.43 -26.50
C THR A 152 16.02 16.30 -27.18
N SER A 153 15.82 16.57 -28.48
CA SER A 153 16.56 17.52 -29.29
C SER A 153 15.59 18.43 -30.03
N LYS A 154 15.99 19.66 -30.29
CA LYS A 154 15.22 20.54 -31.15
C LYS A 154 15.15 19.94 -32.56
N PRO A 155 14.00 20.01 -33.24
CA PRO A 155 13.88 19.52 -34.62
C PRO A 155 14.73 20.35 -35.57
N ALA A 156 15.08 19.76 -36.72
CA ALA A 156 15.78 20.48 -37.81
C ALA A 156 14.98 21.72 -38.21
N GLU A 157 15.68 22.72 -38.71
CA GLU A 157 15.15 24.03 -39.13
C GLU A 157 14.55 24.89 -37.98
N SER A 158 14.59 24.45 -36.73
CA SER A 158 14.15 25.24 -35.59
C SER A 158 15.17 26.31 -35.21
N LYS A 159 14.69 27.49 -34.85
CA LYS A 159 15.51 28.60 -34.34
C LYS A 159 15.74 28.41 -32.83
N PHE A 160 16.88 28.86 -32.35
CA PHE A 160 17.21 28.90 -30.94
C PHE A 160 17.92 30.20 -30.58
N GLU A 161 17.71 30.65 -29.34
CA GLU A 161 18.33 31.85 -28.79
C GLU A 161 19.69 31.53 -28.12
N PRO A 162 20.54 32.53 -27.86
CA PRO A 162 21.79 32.35 -27.13
C PRO A 162 21.51 31.70 -25.75
N ARG A 163 22.27 30.65 -25.39
CA ARG A 163 22.15 29.86 -24.15
C ARG A 163 20.86 29.08 -24.04
N GLU A 164 20.02 29.02 -25.05
CA GLU A 164 18.86 28.16 -25.07
C GLU A 164 19.31 26.69 -25.25
N PRO A 165 18.73 25.75 -24.50
CA PRO A 165 19.03 24.32 -24.65
C PRO A 165 18.58 23.80 -26.03
N VAL A 166 19.51 23.24 -26.80
CA VAL A 166 19.23 22.64 -28.13
C VAL A 166 19.03 21.12 -28.04
N ALA A 167 19.60 20.49 -27.04
CA ALA A 167 19.37 19.08 -26.71
C ALA A 167 19.56 18.83 -25.23
N TRP A 168 19.01 17.70 -24.76
CA TRP A 168 19.15 17.21 -23.40
C TRP A 168 19.68 15.79 -23.42
N ILE A 169 20.70 15.52 -22.62
CA ILE A 169 21.25 14.18 -22.45
C ILE A 169 21.03 13.74 -20.99
N LEU A 170 20.55 12.51 -20.82
CA LEU A 170 20.57 11.81 -19.54
C LEU A 170 21.90 11.06 -19.47
N PRO A 171 22.81 11.41 -18.54
CA PRO A 171 24.08 10.72 -18.39
C PRO A 171 23.91 9.23 -18.15
N GLN A 172 24.86 8.42 -18.67
CA GLN A 172 24.82 6.96 -18.46
C GLN A 172 24.94 6.59 -16.98
N GLU A 173 25.68 7.38 -16.19
CA GLU A 173 25.74 7.22 -14.75
C GLU A 173 24.35 7.35 -14.08
N ALA A 174 23.51 8.24 -14.62
CA ALA A 174 22.12 8.37 -14.16
C ALA A 174 21.27 7.13 -14.44
N ARG A 175 21.61 6.34 -15.46
CA ARG A 175 20.92 5.06 -15.75
C ARG A 175 21.19 3.97 -14.70
N PHE A 176 22.34 4.03 -14.02
CA PHE A 176 22.57 3.14 -12.86
C PHE A 176 21.59 3.44 -11.72
N HIS A 177 20.93 4.59 -11.76
CA HIS A 177 19.88 5.01 -10.85
C HIS A 177 18.45 4.71 -11.38
N GLU A 178 18.29 3.80 -12.33
CA GLU A 178 16.96 3.34 -12.83
C GLU A 178 16.02 2.85 -11.73
N ARG A 179 16.52 2.79 -10.51
CA ARG A 179 15.79 2.44 -9.30
C ARG A 179 15.14 3.62 -8.60
N GLU A 180 15.40 4.82 -9.07
CA GLU A 180 14.90 6.05 -8.47
C GLU A 180 13.55 6.40 -9.07
N VAL A 181 12.62 6.72 -8.18
CA VAL A 181 11.25 7.02 -8.54
C VAL A 181 10.81 8.28 -7.83
N LEU A 182 10.22 9.21 -8.58
CA LEU A 182 9.60 10.41 -8.06
C LEU A 182 8.10 10.15 -7.90
N ALA A 183 7.63 10.12 -6.66
CA ALA A 183 6.21 10.02 -6.35
C ALA A 183 5.65 11.38 -5.95
N TYR A 184 4.43 11.65 -6.40
CA TYR A 184 3.73 12.91 -6.16
C TYR A 184 2.59 12.69 -5.16
N VAL A 185 2.74 13.26 -3.97
CA VAL A 185 1.85 13.06 -2.84
C VAL A 185 1.14 14.38 -2.50
N THR A 186 -0.17 14.32 -2.22
CA THR A 186 -0.92 15.50 -1.79
C THR A 186 -0.55 15.92 -0.36
N PHE A 187 -0.80 17.17 0.00
CA PHE A 187 -0.50 17.68 1.34
C PHE A 187 -1.16 16.88 2.47
N LYS A 188 -2.40 16.40 2.25
CA LYS A 188 -3.13 15.60 3.23
C LYS A 188 -2.42 14.29 3.57
N ASP A 189 -1.79 13.70 2.58
CA ASP A 189 -1.13 12.41 2.70
C ASP A 189 0.35 12.51 3.04
N LEU A 190 0.98 13.66 2.77
CA LEU A 190 2.38 13.93 3.10
C LEU A 190 2.69 13.70 4.58
N ARG A 191 1.79 14.12 5.47
CA ARG A 191 1.94 13.93 6.93
C ARG A 191 2.05 12.47 7.36
N LYS A 192 1.58 11.55 6.54
CA LYS A 192 1.63 10.11 6.79
C LYS A 192 2.91 9.48 6.25
N VAL A 193 3.57 10.12 5.31
CA VAL A 193 4.80 9.62 4.70
C VAL A 193 5.97 9.86 5.64
N LYS A 194 6.76 8.82 5.87
CA LYS A 194 7.96 8.89 6.71
C LYS A 194 9.18 8.48 5.88
N LEU A 195 10.35 9.00 6.26
CA LEU A 195 11.61 8.51 5.74
C LEU A 195 11.74 7.01 6.06
N ASP A 196 12.38 6.28 5.18
CA ASP A 196 12.58 4.83 5.23
C ASP A 196 11.28 3.98 5.25
N ALA A 197 10.13 4.61 4.95
CA ALA A 197 8.88 3.87 4.77
C ALA A 197 8.99 2.92 3.58
N LYS A 198 8.46 1.70 3.74
CA LYS A 198 8.41 0.71 2.64
C LYS A 198 7.37 1.08 1.62
N VAL A 199 7.74 0.90 0.37
CA VAL A 199 6.95 1.29 -0.79
C VAL A 199 6.71 0.08 -1.68
N GLN A 200 5.54 0.04 -2.27
CA GLN A 200 5.15 -0.94 -3.27
C GLN A 200 4.83 -0.20 -4.57
N LEU A 201 5.60 -0.47 -5.60
CA LEU A 201 5.48 0.17 -6.90
C LEU A 201 4.94 -0.82 -7.92
N THR A 202 3.95 -0.39 -8.69
CA THR A 202 3.40 -1.15 -9.81
C THR A 202 3.38 -0.24 -11.02
N PRO A 203 4.01 -0.61 -12.15
CA PRO A 203 3.87 0.11 -13.41
C PRO A 203 2.41 0.32 -13.78
N ALA A 204 2.07 1.45 -14.40
CA ALA A 204 0.69 1.82 -14.66
C ALA A 204 0.00 0.91 -15.69
N ASP A 205 0.77 0.28 -16.56
CA ASP A 205 0.35 -0.67 -17.60
C ASP A 205 0.13 -2.10 -17.05
N LEU A 206 0.52 -2.38 -15.80
CA LEU A 206 0.45 -3.71 -15.22
C LEU A 206 -0.65 -3.83 -14.16
N GLU A 207 -1.36 -4.96 -14.20
CA GLU A 207 -2.31 -5.34 -13.17
C GLU A 207 -1.57 -5.87 -11.92
N ARG A 208 -1.73 -5.17 -10.81
CA ARG A 208 -1.07 -5.51 -9.54
C ARG A 208 -1.40 -6.93 -9.05
N GLU A 209 -2.63 -7.36 -9.24
CA GLU A 209 -3.11 -8.67 -8.81
C GLU A 209 -2.43 -9.81 -9.57
N LYS A 210 -2.08 -9.58 -10.82
CA LYS A 210 -1.47 -10.56 -11.72
C LYS A 210 0.05 -10.55 -11.63
N TRP A 211 0.65 -9.37 -11.65
CA TRP A 211 2.09 -9.19 -11.75
C TRP A 211 2.77 -8.85 -10.41
N GLY A 212 1.99 -8.42 -9.42
CA GLY A 212 2.53 -8.01 -8.13
C GLY A 212 3.09 -6.59 -8.16
N TYR A 213 4.12 -6.35 -7.39
CA TYR A 213 4.74 -5.03 -7.22
C TYR A 213 6.24 -5.16 -6.95
N ALA A 214 6.99 -4.14 -7.34
CA ALA A 214 8.37 -3.94 -6.93
C ALA A 214 8.43 -3.29 -5.54
N VAL A 215 9.44 -3.64 -4.77
CA VAL A 215 9.64 -3.11 -3.41
C VAL A 215 10.65 -1.98 -3.44
N GLY A 216 10.40 -0.95 -2.65
CA GLY A 216 11.30 0.19 -2.50
C GLY A 216 11.20 0.84 -1.14
N THR A 217 11.98 1.89 -0.95
CA THR A 217 12.08 2.63 0.31
C THR A 217 12.10 4.13 0.03
N VAL A 218 11.37 4.92 0.83
CA VAL A 218 11.41 6.39 0.77
C VAL A 218 12.76 6.88 1.27
N LYS A 219 13.47 7.63 0.44
CA LYS A 219 14.79 8.20 0.78
C LYS A 219 14.79 9.71 0.96
N GLY A 220 13.80 10.41 0.45
CA GLY A 220 13.70 11.84 0.59
C GLY A 220 12.27 12.33 0.44
N ILE A 221 11.96 13.43 1.10
CA ILE A 221 10.67 14.11 1.02
C ILE A 221 10.99 15.59 0.80
N GLU A 222 10.53 16.14 -0.33
CA GLU A 222 10.71 17.56 -0.60
C GLU A 222 9.74 18.40 0.25
N SER A 223 10.26 19.46 0.83
CA SER A 223 9.47 20.33 1.73
C SER A 223 8.63 21.36 0.99
N TYR A 224 8.90 21.58 -0.30
CA TYR A 224 8.23 22.59 -1.11
C TYR A 224 7.19 21.94 -2.03
N PRO A 225 6.00 22.53 -2.15
CA PRO A 225 5.02 22.07 -3.11
C PRO A 225 5.46 22.33 -4.53
N THR A 226 5.17 21.41 -5.41
CA THR A 226 5.39 21.53 -6.84
C THR A 226 4.06 21.44 -7.58
N ASN A 227 4.05 21.85 -8.82
CA ASN A 227 2.89 21.76 -9.69
C ASN A 227 3.25 21.11 -11.03
N ARG A 228 2.22 20.72 -11.80
CA ARG A 228 2.40 20.08 -13.10
C ARG A 228 3.34 20.86 -14.03
N LYS A 229 3.26 22.20 -14.06
CA LYS A 229 4.09 23.04 -14.94
C LYS A 229 5.57 22.98 -14.54
N MET A 230 5.86 23.08 -13.24
CA MET A 230 7.24 22.99 -12.73
C MET A 230 7.83 21.61 -13.00
N VAL A 231 7.05 20.55 -12.78
CA VAL A 231 7.50 19.19 -13.04
C VAL A 231 7.72 18.96 -14.54
N ALA A 232 6.84 19.45 -15.40
CA ALA A 232 7.03 19.38 -16.85
C ALA A 232 8.31 20.08 -17.30
N GLN A 233 8.63 21.23 -16.72
CA GLN A 233 9.88 21.93 -16.98
C GLN A 233 11.10 21.15 -16.47
N ARG A 234 11.01 20.52 -15.31
CA ARG A 234 12.11 19.75 -14.73
C ARG A 234 12.36 18.44 -15.48
N LEU A 235 11.30 17.68 -15.77
CA LEU A 235 11.40 16.41 -16.50
C LEU A 235 11.67 16.62 -17.99
N LYS A 236 11.50 17.84 -18.52
CA LYS A 236 11.61 18.19 -19.95
C LYS A 236 10.69 17.39 -20.88
N LEU A 237 9.78 16.64 -20.33
CA LEU A 237 8.80 15.81 -21.02
C LEU A 237 7.41 16.16 -20.47
N ALA A 238 6.68 16.98 -21.20
CA ALA A 238 5.34 17.45 -20.79
C ALA A 238 4.36 16.27 -20.59
N GLU A 239 4.54 15.20 -21.33
CA GLU A 239 3.73 14.00 -21.26
C GLU A 239 3.83 13.29 -19.89
N LEU A 240 5.05 13.24 -19.31
CA LEU A 240 5.25 12.65 -17.99
C LEU A 240 4.61 13.47 -16.86
N ALA A 241 4.49 14.78 -17.08
CA ALA A 241 3.79 15.64 -16.13
C ALA A 241 2.26 15.42 -16.14
N SER A 242 1.71 14.75 -17.14
CA SER A 242 0.29 14.42 -17.20
C SER A 242 -0.14 13.45 -16.07
N VAL A 243 0.80 12.69 -15.53
CA VAL A 243 0.62 11.79 -14.38
C VAL A 243 0.27 12.58 -13.11
N ILE A 244 0.59 13.88 -13.03
CA ILE A 244 0.35 14.72 -11.86
C ILE A 244 -1.06 15.31 -11.93
N PRO A 245 -1.85 15.26 -10.83
CA PRO A 245 -3.12 15.95 -10.74
C PRO A 245 -2.99 17.43 -11.11
N ALA A 246 -3.90 17.94 -11.96
CA ALA A 246 -3.79 19.31 -12.50
C ALA A 246 -4.08 20.40 -11.47
N GLU A 247 -4.88 20.08 -10.45
CA GLU A 247 -5.59 21.07 -9.63
C GLU A 247 -5.03 21.23 -8.21
N GLU A 248 -4.23 20.29 -7.71
CA GLU A 248 -3.70 20.37 -6.35
C GLU A 248 -2.17 20.48 -6.34
N PRO A 249 -1.60 21.29 -5.42
CA PRO A 249 -0.17 21.27 -5.16
C PRO A 249 0.23 19.90 -4.60
N VAL A 250 1.26 19.31 -5.18
CA VAL A 250 1.80 18.02 -4.78
C VAL A 250 3.22 18.18 -4.25
N TYR A 251 3.66 17.23 -3.45
CA TYR A 251 5.01 17.17 -2.90
C TYR A 251 5.75 15.99 -3.52
N GLU A 252 6.99 16.20 -3.86
CA GLU A 252 7.84 15.16 -4.39
C GLU A 252 8.40 14.29 -3.28
N VAL A 253 8.25 12.98 -3.45
CA VAL A 253 8.82 11.98 -2.56
C VAL A 253 9.76 11.11 -3.38
N ARG A 254 11.04 11.11 -2.99
CA ARG A 254 12.08 10.31 -3.62
C ARG A 254 12.08 8.90 -3.06
N ILE A 255 11.95 7.94 -3.93
CA ILE A 255 11.88 6.52 -3.62
C ILE A 255 13.02 5.82 -4.34
N VAL A 256 13.69 4.92 -3.66
CA VAL A 256 14.70 4.04 -4.25
C VAL A 256 14.15 2.62 -4.19
N LEU A 257 14.15 1.92 -5.33
CA LEU A 257 13.72 0.53 -5.42
C LEU A 257 14.80 -0.40 -4.87
N ASP A 258 14.39 -1.37 -4.11
CA ASP A 258 15.27 -2.38 -3.54
C ASP A 258 15.76 -3.33 -4.66
N ARG A 259 17.05 -3.69 -4.64
CA ARG A 259 17.66 -4.59 -5.62
C ARG A 259 18.30 -5.78 -4.91
N ASP A 260 18.13 -6.92 -5.52
CA ASP A 260 18.80 -8.17 -5.19
C ASP A 260 19.83 -8.53 -6.28
N ALA A 261 20.58 -9.60 -6.11
CA ALA A 261 21.57 -10.09 -7.08
C ALA A 261 20.97 -10.28 -8.50
N ASP A 262 19.72 -10.68 -8.58
CA ASP A 262 18.99 -10.95 -9.82
C ASP A 262 18.25 -9.72 -10.42
N GLY A 263 18.38 -8.52 -9.83
CA GLY A 263 17.70 -7.32 -10.32
C GLY A 263 16.79 -6.66 -9.28
N LEU A 264 15.67 -6.08 -9.70
CA LEU A 264 14.71 -5.45 -8.79
C LEU A 264 13.96 -6.49 -7.95
N VAL A 265 13.73 -6.16 -6.68
CA VAL A 265 12.98 -7.04 -5.76
C VAL A 265 11.49 -6.93 -6.05
N TRP A 266 10.94 -7.98 -6.66
CA TRP A 266 9.52 -8.10 -6.94
C TRP A 266 8.82 -9.02 -5.94
N SER A 267 7.55 -8.72 -5.65
CA SER A 267 6.71 -9.59 -4.80
C SER A 267 6.39 -10.93 -5.44
N ARG A 268 6.46 -11.04 -6.78
CA ARG A 268 6.25 -12.28 -7.54
C ARG A 268 7.44 -12.59 -8.43
N ARG A 269 7.83 -13.86 -8.49
CA ARG A 269 8.98 -14.33 -9.29
C ARG A 269 8.82 -14.08 -10.80
N LYS A 270 7.60 -14.22 -11.32
CA LYS A 270 7.30 -13.99 -12.75
C LYS A 270 7.58 -12.58 -13.23
N SER A 271 7.63 -11.62 -12.32
CA SER A 271 7.83 -10.21 -12.66
C SER A 271 9.28 -9.76 -12.61
N LYS A 272 10.21 -10.64 -12.22
CA LYS A 272 11.65 -10.33 -12.16
C LYS A 272 12.26 -9.96 -13.52
N GLU A 273 11.70 -10.50 -14.60
CA GLU A 273 12.15 -10.23 -15.99
C GLU A 273 11.62 -8.89 -16.53
N MET A 274 10.70 -8.25 -15.79
CA MET A 274 10.14 -6.98 -16.22
C MET A 274 11.09 -5.84 -15.91
N ALA A 275 11.53 -5.18 -16.97
CA ALA A 275 12.33 -3.98 -16.85
C ALA A 275 11.45 -2.78 -16.47
N VAL A 276 11.88 -2.06 -15.44
CA VAL A 276 11.31 -0.76 -15.07
C VAL A 276 12.22 0.28 -15.72
N THR A 277 11.72 0.96 -16.74
CA THR A 277 12.50 1.90 -17.54
C THR A 277 12.25 3.35 -17.12
N THR A 278 13.23 4.20 -17.34
CA THR A 278 13.12 5.64 -17.12
C THR A 278 11.96 6.23 -17.93
N GLY A 279 11.16 7.11 -17.33
CA GLY A 279 9.97 7.71 -17.92
C GLY A 279 8.69 6.89 -17.76
N MET A 280 8.76 5.69 -17.21
CA MET A 280 7.59 4.85 -17.00
C MET A 280 6.69 5.43 -15.90
N PRO A 281 5.38 5.67 -16.18
CA PRO A 281 4.42 6.04 -15.14
C PRO A 281 4.11 4.84 -14.26
N CYS A 282 4.01 5.07 -12.96
CA CYS A 282 3.81 4.02 -11.96
C CYS A 282 2.78 4.44 -10.91
N ASN A 283 2.10 3.45 -10.37
CA ASN A 283 1.26 3.59 -9.18
C ASN A 283 2.04 3.13 -7.94
N VAL A 284 2.11 3.98 -6.95
CA VAL A 284 2.89 3.75 -5.74
C VAL A 284 1.97 3.67 -4.53
N GLN A 285 2.25 2.71 -3.64
CA GLN A 285 1.60 2.58 -2.35
C GLN A 285 2.66 2.65 -1.25
N ILE A 286 2.67 3.73 -0.50
CA ILE A 286 3.59 3.97 0.62
C ILE A 286 2.95 3.42 1.89
N ILE A 287 3.61 2.48 2.56
CA ILE A 287 3.11 1.88 3.81
C ILE A 287 3.50 2.81 4.95
N TRP A 288 2.50 3.50 5.53
CA TRP A 288 2.76 4.45 6.61
C TRP A 288 2.48 3.87 8.00
N ASN A 289 1.60 2.86 8.09
CA ASN A 289 1.29 2.22 9.37
C ASN A 289 0.87 0.76 9.16
N ARG A 290 1.16 -0.06 10.16
CA ARG A 290 0.71 -1.45 10.24
C ARG A 290 -0.07 -1.62 11.53
N LYS A 291 -1.38 -1.89 11.42
CA LYS A 291 -2.23 -2.14 12.57
C LYS A 291 -2.70 -3.58 12.59
N TYR A 292 -2.92 -4.11 13.77
CA TYR A 292 -3.58 -5.40 13.90
C TYR A 292 -5.07 -5.27 13.57
N VAL A 293 -5.67 -6.34 13.05
CA VAL A 293 -7.10 -6.34 12.68
C VAL A 293 -7.97 -5.98 13.88
N TRP A 294 -7.66 -6.49 15.06
CA TRP A 294 -8.40 -6.19 16.28
C TRP A 294 -8.35 -4.70 16.68
N GLU A 295 -7.22 -3.99 16.45
CA GLU A 295 -7.12 -2.54 16.70
C GLU A 295 -8.05 -1.73 15.79
N VAL A 296 -8.18 -2.18 14.54
CA VAL A 296 -9.06 -1.55 13.56
C VAL A 296 -10.52 -1.75 13.93
N LEU A 297 -10.88 -2.95 14.37
CA LEU A 297 -12.24 -3.30 14.79
C LEU A 297 -12.64 -2.53 16.06
N LEU A 298 -11.79 -2.54 17.09
CA LEU A 298 -12.07 -1.81 18.34
C LEU A 298 -12.15 -0.29 18.13
N GLY A 299 -11.26 0.30 17.34
CA GLY A 299 -11.32 1.73 17.02
C GLY A 299 -12.61 2.12 16.27
N ARG A 300 -13.17 1.22 15.47
CA ARG A 300 -14.47 1.44 14.83
C ARG A 300 -15.63 1.38 15.84
N VAL A 301 -15.61 0.41 16.73
CA VAL A 301 -16.63 0.25 17.78
C VAL A 301 -16.61 1.46 18.73
N GLU A 302 -15.43 1.92 19.15
CA GLU A 302 -15.27 3.07 20.02
C GLU A 302 -15.79 4.36 19.36
N ASN A 303 -15.50 4.59 18.08
CA ASN A 303 -16.04 5.71 17.33
C ASN A 303 -17.56 5.67 17.21
N THR A 304 -18.14 4.47 16.98
CA THR A 304 -19.59 4.29 16.90
C THR A 304 -20.26 4.54 18.25
N LEU A 305 -19.67 4.04 19.34
CA LEU A 305 -20.17 4.28 20.69
C LEU A 305 -20.09 5.76 21.10
N ASN A 306 -19.01 6.45 20.74
CA ASN A 306 -18.87 7.89 20.98
C ASN A 306 -19.87 8.70 20.16
N THR A 307 -20.19 8.27 18.94
CA THR A 307 -21.22 8.93 18.11
C THR A 307 -22.64 8.72 18.70
N LEU A 308 -22.91 7.56 19.30
CA LEU A 308 -24.18 7.27 19.97
C LEU A 308 -24.30 7.93 21.35
N ARG A 309 -23.17 8.19 22.02
CA ARG A 309 -23.15 8.83 23.35
C ARG A 309 -23.15 10.35 23.28
N GLY A 310 -22.84 10.93 22.11
CA GLY A 310 -22.84 12.38 21.84
C GLY A 310 -24.16 12.90 21.23
N LYS A 311 -25.20 12.07 21.18
CA LYS A 311 -26.60 12.45 20.94
C LYS A 311 -27.38 12.25 22.23
#